data_411f915fcc5ebc147970528f8fddb4bb
#
_entry.id   411f915fcc5ebc147970528f8fddb4bb
#
_cell.length_a   1.000
_cell.length_b   1.000
_cell.length_c   1.000
_cell.angle_alpha   90.00
_cell.angle_beta   90.00
_cell.angle_gamma   90.00
#
_symmetry.space_group_name_H-M   'P 1'
#
loop_
_entity.id
_entity.type
_entity.pdbx_description
1 polymer ?
#
loop_
_entity_poly.entity_id
_entity_poly.type
_entity_poly.pdbx_seq_one_letter_code
_entity_poly.pdbx_strand_id
1 'polypeptide(L)'
;MNEKGNFIVKAKLKDVVCIITDKKSSSLIDVNNYVSTENILPNREGIRFPAKSLPRISKILSYQKNDVLVSNIRPYFKKIWFSDRDGVRSNDVLAFRTKNSNILLQKYLYLLLQSDKFFDYVTLTAKGTKMPRGDKKLF
;
A
#
# COMPACT_ATOMS: atom_id res chain seq x y z
N MET A 1 9.90 -21.59 10.69
CA MET A 1 9.73 -20.59 11.76
C MET A 1 8.54 -21.00 12.61
N ASN A 2 8.66 -21.02 13.91
CA ASN A 2 7.59 -21.42 14.82
C ASN A 2 6.60 -20.25 15.04
N GLU A 3 5.48 -20.53 15.69
CA GLU A 3 4.44 -19.53 15.97
C GLU A 3 4.97 -18.34 16.76
N LYS A 4 5.90 -18.57 17.69
CA LYS A 4 6.52 -17.54 18.51
C LYS A 4 7.31 -16.54 17.66
N GLY A 5 8.02 -17.02 16.65
CA GLY A 5 8.73 -16.15 15.70
C GLY A 5 7.79 -15.30 14.89
N ASN A 6 6.68 -15.88 14.40
CA ASN A 6 5.66 -15.13 13.65
C ASN A 6 4.98 -14.06 14.50
N PHE A 7 4.69 -14.37 15.77
CA PHE A 7 4.10 -13.41 16.69
C PHE A 7 5.02 -12.23 16.95
N ILE A 8 6.31 -12.47 17.15
CA ILE A 8 7.31 -11.41 17.37
C ILE A 8 7.39 -10.51 16.14
N VAL A 9 7.41 -11.08 14.94
CA VAL A 9 7.44 -10.31 13.70
C VAL A 9 6.21 -9.40 13.59
N LYS A 10 5.01 -9.90 13.87
CA LYS A 10 3.78 -9.10 13.82
C LYS A 10 3.79 -7.96 14.83
N ALA A 11 4.23 -8.21 16.06
CA ALA A 11 4.28 -7.19 17.11
C ALA A 11 5.28 -6.09 16.74
N LYS A 12 6.44 -6.46 16.19
CA LYS A 12 7.48 -5.49 15.81
C LYS A 12 7.12 -4.71 14.54
N LEU A 13 6.31 -5.27 13.65
CA LEU A 13 5.93 -4.59 12.42
C LEU A 13 5.22 -3.27 12.71
N LYS A 14 4.30 -3.25 13.67
CA LYS A 14 3.60 -2.02 14.09
C LYS A 14 4.56 -0.96 14.61
N ASP A 15 5.66 -1.37 15.22
CA ASP A 15 6.64 -0.45 15.79
C ASP A 15 7.59 0.14 14.76
N VAL A 16 7.83 -0.56 13.65
CA VAL A 16 8.86 -0.18 12.67
C VAL A 16 8.30 0.29 11.33
N VAL A 17 6.99 0.15 11.11
CA VAL A 17 6.32 0.50 9.86
C VAL A 17 5.27 1.57 10.12
N CYS A 18 5.16 2.53 9.22
CA CYS A 18 4.10 3.52 9.25
C CYS A 18 3.35 3.55 7.93
N ILE A 19 2.08 3.91 8.01
CA ILE A 19 1.25 4.24 6.84
C ILE A 19 1.43 5.72 6.59
N ILE A 20 1.81 6.08 5.36
CA ILE A 20 2.13 7.46 5.01
C ILE A 20 0.84 8.26 4.84
N THR A 21 0.76 9.39 5.53
CA THR A 21 -0.39 10.28 5.48
C THR A 21 -0.06 11.67 4.91
N ASP A 22 1.18 11.86 4.47
CA ASP A 22 1.62 13.14 3.90
C ASP A 22 0.84 13.48 2.64
N LYS A 23 0.45 14.75 2.52
CA LYS A 23 -0.28 15.25 1.36
C LYS A 23 0.57 16.24 0.59
N LYS A 24 0.37 16.27 -0.72
CA LYS A 24 1.03 17.18 -1.65
C LYS A 24 -0.01 18.03 -2.37
N SER A 25 0.46 19.10 -3.02
CA SER A 25 -0.39 19.94 -3.86
C SER A 25 -0.87 19.17 -5.09
N SER A 26 -2.08 19.49 -5.55
CA SER A 26 -2.65 18.90 -6.76
C SER A 26 -1.81 19.20 -8.00
N SER A 27 -0.95 20.22 -7.97
CA SER A 27 -0.05 20.53 -9.08
C SER A 27 0.95 19.40 -9.39
N LEU A 28 1.16 18.48 -8.44
CA LEU A 28 2.06 17.35 -8.61
C LEU A 28 1.38 16.12 -9.22
N ILE A 29 0.06 16.17 -9.44
CA ILE A 29 -0.68 15.04 -10.03
C ILE A 29 -0.33 14.93 -11.51
N ASP A 30 0.09 13.75 -11.92
CA ASP A 30 0.47 13.45 -13.30
C ASP A 30 0.05 12.02 -13.64
N VAL A 31 -0.28 11.77 -14.92
CA VAL A 31 -0.72 10.44 -15.35
C VAL A 31 0.37 9.37 -15.15
N ASN A 32 1.62 9.77 -15.06
CA ASN A 32 2.75 8.84 -14.87
C ASN A 32 3.18 8.72 -13.40
N ASN A 33 2.49 9.36 -12.46
CA ASN A 33 2.78 9.22 -11.04
C ASN A 33 1.55 8.96 -10.17
N TYR A 34 0.33 9.12 -10.70
CA TYR A 34 -0.87 8.89 -9.91
C TYR A 34 -1.21 7.42 -9.81
N VAL A 35 -1.37 6.95 -8.57
CA VAL A 35 -1.70 5.56 -8.26
C VAL A 35 -3.09 5.48 -7.63
N SER A 36 -3.96 4.69 -8.24
CA SER A 36 -5.26 4.37 -7.69
C SER A 36 -5.45 2.85 -7.73
N THR A 37 -6.53 2.38 -7.13
CA THR A 37 -6.84 0.95 -7.20
C THR A 37 -7.05 0.47 -8.65
N GLU A 38 -7.37 1.38 -9.58
CA GLU A 38 -7.60 1.03 -10.98
C GLU A 38 -6.33 0.66 -11.74
N ASN A 39 -5.18 1.28 -11.42
CA ASN A 39 -3.96 1.02 -12.16
C ASN A 39 -2.96 0.09 -11.45
N ILE A 40 -3.22 -0.30 -10.20
CA ILE A 40 -2.50 -1.41 -9.59
C ILE A 40 -3.13 -2.70 -10.08
N LEU A 41 -2.31 -3.60 -10.62
CA LEU A 41 -2.77 -4.84 -11.22
C LEU A 41 -3.06 -5.90 -10.16
N PRO A 42 -4.06 -6.78 -10.37
CA PRO A 42 -4.37 -7.84 -9.43
C PRO A 42 -3.26 -8.91 -9.40
N ASN A 43 -3.33 -9.80 -8.42
CA ASN A 43 -2.45 -10.97 -8.30
C ASN A 43 -0.97 -10.61 -8.23
N ARG A 44 -0.64 -9.48 -7.57
CA ARG A 44 0.74 -9.03 -7.37
C ARG A 44 1.49 -8.72 -8.66
N GLU A 45 0.78 -8.37 -9.72
CA GLU A 45 1.39 -8.14 -11.04
C GLU A 45 1.96 -6.73 -11.22
N GLY A 46 1.90 -5.88 -10.17
CA GLY A 46 2.51 -4.56 -10.21
C GLY A 46 1.54 -3.46 -10.61
N ILE A 47 1.99 -2.54 -11.47
CA ILE A 47 1.24 -1.34 -11.80
C ILE A 47 1.28 -1.08 -13.31
N ARG A 48 0.28 -0.32 -13.79
CA ARG A 48 0.22 0.13 -15.17
C ARG A 48 0.08 1.65 -15.22
N PHE A 49 1.04 2.31 -15.83
CA PHE A 49 0.98 3.72 -16.20
C PHE A 49 0.80 3.84 -17.72
N PRO A 50 0.26 4.94 -18.23
CA PRO A 50 -0.30 6.08 -17.50
C PRO A 50 -1.65 5.77 -16.86
N ALA A 51 -2.00 6.53 -15.82
CA ALA A 51 -3.31 6.45 -15.21
C ALA A 51 -4.39 6.90 -16.22
N LYS A 52 -5.54 6.24 -16.20
CA LYS A 52 -6.63 6.53 -17.15
C LYS A 52 -7.40 7.78 -16.78
N SER A 53 -7.47 8.12 -15.50
CA SER A 53 -8.16 9.31 -15.02
C SER A 53 -7.42 9.89 -13.83
N LEU A 54 -7.57 11.20 -13.63
CA LEU A 54 -6.95 11.92 -12.53
C LEU A 54 -8.02 12.55 -11.65
N PRO A 55 -7.82 12.59 -10.33
CA PRO A 55 -8.79 13.21 -9.44
C PRO A 55 -8.73 14.74 -9.52
N ARG A 56 -9.84 15.38 -9.14
CA ARG A 56 -9.93 16.85 -9.04
C ARG A 56 -10.02 17.22 -7.56
N ILE A 57 -8.86 17.35 -6.92
CA ILE A 57 -8.76 17.71 -5.50
C ILE A 57 -7.59 18.67 -5.32
N SER A 58 -7.64 19.49 -4.26
CA SER A 58 -6.60 20.48 -4.00
C SER A 58 -5.36 19.89 -3.36
N LYS A 59 -5.55 18.87 -2.51
CA LYS A 59 -4.45 18.16 -1.85
C LYS A 59 -4.67 16.66 -1.97
N ILE A 60 -3.59 15.92 -2.14
CA ILE A 60 -3.63 14.49 -2.40
C ILE A 60 -2.55 13.77 -1.59
N LEU A 61 -2.86 12.57 -1.12
CA LEU A 61 -1.88 11.72 -0.45
C LEU A 61 -0.71 11.42 -1.38
N SER A 62 0.48 11.33 -0.81
CA SER A 62 1.71 11.12 -1.56
C SER A 62 2.35 9.77 -1.27
N TYR A 63 3.33 9.42 -2.07
CA TYR A 63 4.25 8.31 -1.82
C TYR A 63 5.62 8.69 -2.37
N GLN A 64 6.63 7.99 -1.92
CA GLN A 64 7.99 8.17 -2.44
C GLN A 64 8.55 6.83 -2.93
N LYS A 65 9.61 6.91 -3.69
CA LYS A 65 10.32 5.73 -4.19
C LYS A 65 10.61 4.76 -3.04
N ASN A 66 10.40 3.48 -3.30
CA ASN A 66 10.57 2.35 -2.37
C ASN A 66 9.44 2.21 -1.34
N ASP A 67 8.42 3.05 -1.36
CA ASP A 67 7.22 2.77 -0.58
C ASP A 67 6.51 1.53 -1.13
N VAL A 68 5.87 0.77 -0.25
CA VAL A 68 5.04 -0.37 -0.65
C VAL A 68 3.59 0.12 -0.69
N LEU A 69 3.00 0.11 -1.89
CA LEU A 69 1.63 0.57 -2.08
C LEU A 69 0.69 -0.63 -2.21
N VAL A 70 -0.40 -0.60 -1.45
CA VAL A 70 -1.37 -1.69 -1.41
C VAL A 70 -2.77 -1.09 -1.55
N SER A 71 -3.57 -1.62 -2.48
CA SER A 71 -4.98 -1.24 -2.56
C SER A 71 -5.74 -1.82 -1.38
N ASN A 72 -6.43 -0.96 -0.65
CA ASN A 72 -7.24 -1.35 0.50
C ASN A 72 -8.67 -1.74 0.12
N ILE A 73 -9.07 -1.48 -1.13
CA ILE A 73 -10.36 -1.91 -1.67
C ILE A 73 -10.22 -3.31 -2.23
N ARG A 74 -11.14 -4.19 -1.84
CA ARG A 74 -11.18 -5.58 -2.31
C ARG A 74 -9.81 -6.24 -2.16
N PRO A 75 -9.32 -6.37 -0.92
CA PRO A 75 -7.95 -6.84 -0.67
C PRO A 75 -7.67 -8.23 -1.25
N TYR A 76 -8.69 -9.03 -1.49
CA TYR A 76 -8.53 -10.34 -2.11
C TYR A 76 -7.99 -10.30 -3.55
N PHE A 77 -7.99 -9.14 -4.22
CA PHE A 77 -7.37 -8.99 -5.54
C PHE A 77 -5.84 -8.89 -5.46
N LYS A 78 -5.28 -8.72 -4.27
CA LYS A 78 -3.83 -8.72 -4.04
C LYS A 78 -3.11 -7.72 -4.92
N LYS A 79 -3.58 -6.47 -4.87
CA LYS A 79 -3.00 -5.34 -5.62
C LYS A 79 -1.92 -4.69 -4.77
N ILE A 80 -0.67 -4.90 -5.15
CA ILE A 80 0.50 -4.39 -4.42
C ILE A 80 1.57 -3.97 -5.41
N TRP A 81 2.30 -2.88 -5.09
CA TRP A 81 3.37 -2.36 -5.91
C TRP A 81 4.49 -1.79 -5.06
N PHE A 82 5.72 -2.21 -5.36
CA PHE A 82 6.93 -1.63 -4.76
C PHE A 82 7.34 -0.46 -5.65
N SER A 83 7.20 0.78 -5.15
CA SER A 83 7.31 1.96 -6.00
C SER A 83 8.72 2.22 -6.49
N ASP A 84 8.83 2.57 -7.78
CA ASP A 84 10.09 2.92 -8.44
C ASP A 84 10.25 4.43 -8.65
N ARG A 85 9.31 5.23 -8.11
CA ARG A 85 9.26 6.69 -8.28
C ARG A 85 8.53 7.35 -7.13
N ASP A 86 8.60 8.68 -7.07
CA ASP A 86 7.75 9.48 -6.20
C ASP A 86 6.45 9.83 -6.92
N GLY A 87 5.37 10.03 -6.17
CA GLY A 87 4.11 10.41 -6.77
C GLY A 87 3.00 10.66 -5.78
N VAL A 88 1.78 10.54 -6.27
CA VAL A 88 0.56 10.80 -5.51
C VAL A 88 -0.41 9.63 -5.67
N ARG A 89 -1.30 9.45 -4.70
CA ARG A 89 -2.16 8.28 -4.66
C ARG A 89 -3.56 8.60 -4.13
N SER A 90 -4.52 7.74 -4.48
CA SER A 90 -5.88 7.86 -3.96
C SER A 90 -5.95 7.41 -2.49
N ASN A 91 -7.05 7.80 -1.80
CA ASN A 91 -7.28 7.44 -0.40
C ASN A 91 -7.40 5.92 -0.18
N ASP A 92 -7.75 5.18 -1.20
CA ASP A 92 -7.94 3.73 -1.10
C ASP A 92 -6.66 2.93 -1.34
N VAL A 93 -5.56 3.62 -1.64
CA VAL A 93 -4.23 3.01 -1.75
C VAL A 93 -3.41 3.42 -0.53
N LEU A 94 -2.94 2.43 0.22
CA LEU A 94 -2.10 2.66 1.40
C LEU A 94 -0.64 2.63 0.98
N ALA A 95 0.18 3.49 1.57
CA ALA A 95 1.63 3.49 1.37
C ALA A 95 2.30 3.12 2.69
N PHE A 96 3.07 2.05 2.68
CA PHE A 96 3.78 1.54 3.85
C PHE A 96 5.27 1.86 3.73
N ARG A 97 5.84 2.34 4.82
CA ARG A 97 7.27 2.71 4.88
C ARG A 97 7.85 2.34 6.23
N THR A 98 9.06 1.80 6.23
CA THR A 98 9.77 1.57 7.49
C THR A 98 10.22 2.91 8.08
N LYS A 99 10.19 3.02 9.39
CA LYS A 99 10.56 4.26 10.08
C LYS A 99 12.03 4.64 9.88
N ASN A 100 12.89 3.67 9.62
CA ASN A 100 14.32 3.89 9.44
C ASN A 100 14.75 4.22 8.02
N SER A 101 13.83 4.25 7.07
CA SER A 101 14.12 4.54 5.66
C SER A 101 15.24 3.67 5.04
N ASN A 102 15.50 2.50 5.60
CA ASN A 102 16.52 1.58 5.11
C ASN A 102 15.96 0.78 3.93
N ILE A 103 16.64 0.84 2.78
CA ILE A 103 16.15 0.20 1.56
C ILE A 103 16.05 -1.33 1.69
N LEU A 104 16.95 -1.94 2.46
CA LEU A 104 16.88 -3.39 2.68
C LEU A 104 15.63 -3.76 3.48
N LEU A 105 15.31 -2.96 4.50
CA LEU A 105 14.08 -3.14 5.27
C LEU A 105 12.85 -2.89 4.43
N GLN A 106 12.89 -1.93 3.50
CA GLN A 106 11.78 -1.68 2.57
C GLN A 106 11.54 -2.87 1.64
N LYS A 107 12.58 -3.49 1.12
CA LYS A 107 12.46 -4.69 0.29
C LYS A 107 11.90 -5.87 1.09
N TYR A 108 12.35 -6.03 2.33
CA TYR A 108 11.84 -7.06 3.23
C TYR A 108 10.36 -6.82 3.55
N LEU A 109 10.00 -5.57 3.80
CA LEU A 109 8.60 -5.18 4.03
C LEU A 109 7.74 -5.55 2.83
N TYR A 110 8.20 -5.27 1.61
CA TYR A 110 7.48 -5.65 0.42
C TYR A 110 7.25 -7.16 0.34
N LEU A 111 8.27 -7.96 0.65
CA LEU A 111 8.15 -9.42 0.67
C LEU A 111 7.10 -9.89 1.69
N LEU A 112 7.05 -9.27 2.85
CA LEU A 112 6.05 -9.60 3.87
C LEU A 112 4.64 -9.22 3.41
N LEU A 113 4.46 -8.02 2.85
CA LEU A 113 3.15 -7.51 2.48
C LEU A 113 2.59 -8.16 1.22
N GLN A 114 3.43 -8.76 0.37
CA GLN A 114 2.93 -9.52 -0.78
C GLN A 114 2.53 -10.95 -0.42
N SER A 115 2.73 -11.38 0.82
CA SER A 115 2.44 -12.75 1.25
C SER A 115 0.94 -13.03 1.31
N ASP A 116 0.56 -14.30 1.15
CA ASP A 116 -0.82 -14.73 1.31
C ASP A 116 -1.32 -14.48 2.74
N LYS A 117 -0.47 -14.63 3.74
CA LYS A 117 -0.83 -14.36 5.14
C LYS A 117 -1.32 -12.92 5.33
N PHE A 118 -0.64 -11.96 4.73
CA PHE A 118 -1.04 -10.56 4.82
C PHE A 118 -2.40 -10.33 4.15
N PHE A 119 -2.55 -10.79 2.91
CA PHE A 119 -3.79 -10.58 2.17
C PHE A 119 -4.96 -11.35 2.75
N ASP A 120 -4.72 -12.55 3.28
CA ASP A 120 -5.75 -13.31 3.98
C ASP A 120 -6.21 -12.58 5.24
N TYR A 121 -5.26 -12.04 6.01
CA TYR A 121 -5.58 -11.25 7.20
C TYR A 121 -6.40 -10.00 6.85
N VAL A 122 -5.98 -9.25 5.84
CA VAL A 122 -6.69 -8.04 5.41
C VAL A 122 -8.09 -8.40 4.90
N THR A 123 -8.21 -9.48 4.15
CA THR A 123 -9.51 -9.94 3.62
C THR A 123 -10.45 -10.34 4.75
N LEU A 124 -9.96 -11.08 5.75
CA LEU A 124 -10.77 -11.49 6.91
C LEU A 124 -11.27 -10.30 7.72
N THR A 125 -10.49 -9.22 7.77
CA THR A 125 -10.85 -8.02 8.54
C THR A 125 -11.56 -6.97 7.69
N ALA A 126 -11.77 -7.22 6.40
CA ALA A 126 -12.40 -6.28 5.50
C ALA A 126 -13.87 -6.05 5.85
N LYS A 127 -14.31 -4.80 5.67
CA LYS A 127 -15.68 -4.36 5.93
C LYS A 127 -16.32 -3.86 4.63
N GLY A 128 -17.65 -4.05 4.53
CA GLY A 128 -18.40 -3.69 3.36
C GLY A 128 -18.71 -4.91 2.49
N THR A 129 -19.75 -4.81 1.67
CA THR A 129 -20.25 -5.93 0.88
C THR A 129 -19.84 -5.87 -0.59
N LYS A 130 -19.97 -4.69 -1.23
CA LYS A 130 -19.63 -4.52 -2.65
C LYS A 130 -18.17 -4.13 -2.86
N MET A 131 -17.67 -3.25 -1.99
CA MET A 131 -16.29 -2.76 -2.06
C MET A 131 -15.65 -2.89 -0.67
N PRO A 132 -15.34 -4.13 -0.24
CA PRO A 132 -14.75 -4.33 1.08
C PRO A 132 -13.38 -3.65 1.19
N ARG A 133 -13.12 -3.08 2.37
CA ARG A 133 -11.84 -2.43 2.69
C ARG A 133 -11.28 -3.02 3.96
N GLY A 134 -9.99 -3.28 3.97
CA GLY A 134 -9.28 -3.69 5.17
C GLY A 134 -9.37 -2.62 6.26
N ASP A 135 -9.35 -3.03 7.52
CA ASP A 135 -9.38 -2.11 8.63
C ASP A 135 -7.96 -1.64 8.94
N LYS A 136 -7.66 -0.38 8.61
CA LYS A 136 -6.33 0.20 8.80
C LYS A 136 -5.84 0.15 10.24
N LYS A 137 -6.75 0.13 11.20
CA LYS A 137 -6.40 0.08 12.63
C LYS A 137 -5.78 -1.25 13.04
N LEU A 138 -5.97 -2.28 12.22
CA LEU A 138 -5.48 -3.63 12.51
C LEU A 138 -4.11 -3.93 11.88
N PHE A 139 -3.57 -2.99 11.12
CA PHE A 139 -2.26 -3.17 10.47
C PHE A 139 -1.09 -2.80 11.37
#